data_713b237d2fcf36c95b6269d93e12490d
#
_entry.id   713b237d2fcf36c95b6269d93e12490d
#
_cell.length_a   1.000
_cell.length_b   1.000
_cell.length_c   1.000
_cell.angle_alpha   90.00
_cell.angle_beta   90.00
_cell.angle_gamma   90.00
#
_symmetry.space_group_name_H-M   'P 1'
#
loop_
_entity.id
_entity.type
_entity.pdbx_description
1 polymer ?
#
loop_
_entity_poly.entity_id
_entity_poly.type
_entity_poly.pdbx_seq_one_letter_code
_entity_poly.pdbx_strand_id
1 'polypeptide(L)'
;MNRVELVDQGIAKGGAKPADTVLEVENLQTYFFTPSGVVRAVDGVSCTVGSGETLGVVGESGCGKSVTALSILRLVAEPPGRIVGGTIRFAGTNLLDLTEGDMEGIRGNDISMIFQEPMTSLNPLMTVGRQISEAIALHRGLSRRDAMDQSVEMLRRVHIPEPERRAHAYPHQLSGGMRQRVMIAMAVSCNPKLLIADEPTTALDVTIQAQILDLMRELQETLGTAIVLITHDMGIVAENADRVVVMYAGRKVEEASAKDLFECPGHPYTKGLLGSIPNVEVAAHTRTRRARLNEIKGMVPSLSNLPKGCTYAPRCGLASEECRASYPPLVQYRPGHWVACWHAEQVLEGGK
;
A
#
# COMPACT_ATOMS: atom_id res chain seq x y z
N MET A 1 -39.13 -7.38 8.73
CA MET A 1 -39.38 -6.47 7.60
C MET A 1 -39.12 -5.06 8.08
N ASN A 2 -37.90 -4.56 7.90
CA ASN A 2 -37.64 -3.12 8.01
C ASN A 2 -36.75 -2.77 6.81
N ARG A 3 -37.34 -2.06 5.85
CA ARG A 3 -36.65 -1.49 4.69
C ARG A 3 -35.67 -0.44 5.22
N VAL A 4 -34.38 -0.66 4.93
CA VAL A 4 -33.37 0.38 5.02
C VAL A 4 -33.73 1.42 3.95
N GLU A 5 -33.98 2.64 4.37
CA GLU A 5 -34.19 3.78 3.48
C GLU A 5 -32.94 3.98 2.64
N LEU A 6 -33.11 3.86 1.33
CA LEU A 6 -32.12 4.27 0.34
C LEU A 6 -32.00 5.79 0.41
N VAL A 7 -30.98 6.27 1.09
CA VAL A 7 -30.57 7.68 1.04
C VAL A 7 -29.90 7.92 -0.30
N ASP A 8 -30.51 8.85 -1.02
CA ASP A 8 -30.21 9.35 -2.34
C ASP A 8 -28.72 9.72 -2.50
N GLN A 9 -28.17 9.39 -3.64
CA GLN A 9 -26.90 9.72 -4.28
C GLN A 9 -26.07 10.84 -3.62
N GLY A 10 -25.40 10.52 -2.50
CA GLY A 10 -24.26 11.25 -1.99
C GLY A 10 -23.05 10.31 -2.00
N ILE A 11 -21.99 10.70 -2.66
CA ILE A 11 -20.68 10.03 -2.62
C ILE A 11 -20.40 9.68 -1.16
N ALA A 12 -20.38 8.37 -0.83
CA ALA A 12 -20.08 7.90 0.52
C ALA A 12 -18.69 8.42 0.91
N LYS A 13 -18.65 9.44 1.76
CA LYS A 13 -17.41 9.93 2.35
C LYS A 13 -16.82 8.77 3.14
N GLY A 14 -15.63 8.32 2.72
CA GLY A 14 -14.88 7.26 3.40
C GLY A 14 -14.80 7.50 4.90
N GLY A 15 -14.48 6.46 5.67
CA GLY A 15 -14.50 6.33 7.13
C GLY A 15 -14.29 7.58 7.96
N ALA A 16 -14.66 7.54 9.23
CA ALA A 16 -14.50 8.67 10.15
C ALA A 16 -13.07 9.22 10.06
N LYS A 17 -12.96 10.50 9.68
CA LYS A 17 -11.67 11.18 9.53
C LYS A 17 -10.93 11.14 10.87
N PRO A 18 -9.74 10.53 10.98
CA PRO A 18 -8.93 10.61 12.20
C PRO A 18 -8.67 12.09 12.55
N ALA A 19 -8.60 12.42 13.83
CA ALA A 19 -8.42 13.81 14.30
C ALA A 19 -7.18 14.49 13.68
N ASP A 20 -6.14 13.69 13.32
CA ASP A 20 -4.89 14.14 12.68
C ASP A 20 -4.65 13.38 11.35
N THR A 21 -5.45 13.67 10.33
CA THR A 21 -5.29 13.06 9.01
C THR A 21 -4.08 13.66 8.27
N VAL A 22 -3.09 12.80 7.94
CA VAL A 22 -1.90 13.17 7.17
C VAL A 22 -2.15 13.09 5.67
N LEU A 23 -2.80 12.01 5.22
CA LEU A 23 -3.15 11.78 3.81
C LEU A 23 -4.65 11.53 3.67
N GLU A 24 -5.27 12.17 2.68
CA GLU A 24 -6.66 11.94 2.28
C GLU A 24 -6.72 11.79 0.76
N VAL A 25 -7.14 10.64 0.32
CA VAL A 25 -7.37 10.32 -1.10
C VAL A 25 -8.86 10.17 -1.30
N GLU A 26 -9.46 10.92 -2.20
CA GLU A 26 -10.89 10.85 -2.50
C GLU A 26 -11.12 10.57 -3.99
N ASN A 27 -11.83 9.49 -4.29
CA ASN A 27 -12.26 9.08 -5.62
C ASN A 27 -11.14 9.12 -6.68
N LEU A 28 -9.93 8.68 -6.31
CA LEU A 28 -8.76 8.70 -7.19
C LEU A 28 -9.00 7.83 -8.42
N GLN A 29 -8.75 8.42 -9.59
CA GLN A 29 -8.85 7.74 -10.88
C GLN A 29 -7.54 7.94 -11.66
N THR A 30 -6.84 6.83 -11.94
CA THR A 30 -5.59 6.82 -12.72
C THR A 30 -5.71 5.81 -13.84
N TYR A 31 -5.68 6.30 -15.08
CA TYR A 31 -5.89 5.49 -16.28
C TYR A 31 -4.66 5.54 -17.17
N PHE A 32 -4.45 4.44 -17.93
CA PHE A 32 -3.42 4.37 -18.97
C PHE A 32 -4.08 4.29 -20.34
N PHE A 33 -3.72 5.23 -21.20
CA PHE A 33 -4.24 5.34 -22.55
C PHE A 33 -3.30 4.61 -23.52
N THR A 34 -3.61 3.37 -23.85
CA THR A 34 -2.78 2.51 -24.69
C THR A 34 -3.40 2.35 -26.07
N PRO A 35 -2.64 1.93 -27.12
CA PRO A 35 -3.21 1.62 -28.43
C PRO A 35 -4.29 0.53 -28.40
N SER A 36 -4.25 -0.35 -27.41
CA SER A 36 -5.23 -1.43 -27.22
C SER A 36 -6.45 -1.03 -26.40
N GLY A 37 -6.52 0.22 -25.91
CA GLY A 37 -7.65 0.73 -25.12
C GLY A 37 -7.23 1.40 -23.83
N VAL A 38 -8.22 1.79 -23.03
CA VAL A 38 -8.04 2.46 -21.73
C VAL A 38 -7.96 1.41 -20.62
N VAL A 39 -6.84 1.38 -19.91
CA VAL A 39 -6.63 0.55 -18.72
C VAL A 39 -6.94 1.37 -17.49
N ARG A 40 -7.97 1.01 -16.73
CA ARG A 40 -8.40 1.69 -15.51
C ARG A 40 -7.66 1.11 -14.30
N ALA A 41 -6.40 1.53 -14.13
CA ALA A 41 -5.54 0.95 -13.11
C ALA A 41 -5.97 1.31 -11.68
N VAL A 42 -6.52 2.51 -11.48
CA VAL A 42 -7.17 2.96 -10.23
C VAL A 42 -8.50 3.61 -10.64
N ASP A 43 -9.61 3.16 -10.10
CA ASP A 43 -10.94 3.56 -10.53
C ASP A 43 -11.86 3.85 -9.32
N GLY A 44 -11.72 5.05 -8.76
CA GLY A 44 -12.56 5.52 -7.65
C GLY A 44 -12.06 5.07 -6.26
N VAL A 45 -10.75 4.99 -6.05
CA VAL A 45 -10.18 4.63 -4.75
C VAL A 45 -10.20 5.82 -3.81
N SER A 46 -10.72 5.60 -2.60
CA SER A 46 -10.71 6.57 -1.51
C SER A 46 -10.16 5.93 -0.24
N CYS A 47 -9.24 6.60 0.44
CA CYS A 47 -8.67 6.18 1.71
C CYS A 47 -8.10 7.37 2.48
N THR A 48 -7.89 7.21 3.78
CA THR A 48 -7.26 8.19 4.65
C THR A 48 -6.16 7.53 5.45
N VAL A 49 -5.15 8.30 5.85
CA VAL A 49 -4.09 7.85 6.76
C VAL A 49 -3.91 8.89 7.85
N GLY A 50 -3.99 8.46 9.10
CA GLY A 50 -3.73 9.29 10.28
C GLY A 50 -2.24 9.43 10.60
N SER A 51 -1.90 10.38 11.46
CA SER A 51 -0.53 10.54 11.97
C SER A 51 -0.11 9.29 12.77
N GLY A 52 1.07 8.74 12.48
CA GLY A 52 1.58 7.53 13.14
C GLY A 52 0.80 6.24 12.84
N GLU A 53 -0.18 6.27 11.92
CA GLU A 53 -0.96 5.11 11.51
C GLU A 53 -0.23 4.31 10.43
N THR A 54 -0.33 2.98 10.49
CA THR A 54 0.04 2.08 9.39
C THR A 54 -1.23 1.62 8.66
N LEU A 55 -1.42 2.10 7.43
CA LEU A 55 -2.46 1.63 6.52
C LEU A 55 -1.92 0.53 5.61
N GLY A 56 -2.40 -0.70 5.77
CA GLY A 56 -2.14 -1.80 4.86
C GLY A 56 -2.95 -1.65 3.56
N VAL A 57 -2.33 -1.81 2.40
CA VAL A 57 -3.01 -1.88 1.10
C VAL A 57 -2.69 -3.22 0.46
N VAL A 58 -3.70 -4.08 0.35
CA VAL A 58 -3.52 -5.48 -0.08
C VAL A 58 -4.35 -5.82 -1.32
N GLY A 59 -3.95 -6.88 -2.01
CA GLY A 59 -4.65 -7.43 -3.17
C GLY A 59 -3.68 -8.15 -4.12
N GLU A 60 -4.23 -8.89 -5.09
CA GLU A 60 -3.43 -9.60 -6.10
C GLU A 60 -2.58 -8.65 -6.95
N SER A 61 -1.52 -9.18 -7.58
CA SER A 61 -0.67 -8.40 -8.49
C SER A 61 -1.50 -7.77 -9.61
N GLY A 62 -1.18 -6.53 -9.97
CA GLY A 62 -1.89 -5.79 -11.01
C GLY A 62 -3.23 -5.18 -10.59
N CYS A 63 -3.66 -5.26 -9.33
CA CYS A 63 -4.93 -4.66 -8.88
C CYS A 63 -4.88 -3.13 -8.65
N GLY A 64 -3.76 -2.46 -8.90
CA GLY A 64 -3.64 -0.99 -8.82
C GLY A 64 -2.93 -0.41 -7.61
N LYS A 65 -2.41 -1.22 -6.68
CA LYS A 65 -1.74 -0.77 -5.43
C LYS A 65 -0.57 0.19 -5.70
N SER A 66 0.42 -0.25 -6.46
CA SER A 66 1.61 0.56 -6.80
C SER A 66 1.24 1.80 -7.63
N VAL A 67 0.22 1.70 -8.51
CA VAL A 67 -0.27 2.86 -9.27
C VAL A 67 -0.92 3.88 -8.34
N THR A 68 -1.62 3.44 -7.29
CA THR A 68 -2.16 4.35 -6.25
C THR A 68 -1.02 5.09 -5.55
N ALA A 69 0.05 4.38 -5.13
CA ALA A 69 1.23 4.98 -4.53
C ALA A 69 1.91 6.01 -5.44
N LEU A 70 2.15 5.64 -6.71
CA LEU A 70 2.75 6.53 -7.71
C LEU A 70 1.86 7.75 -8.00
N SER A 71 0.53 7.59 -7.95
CA SER A 71 -0.41 8.70 -8.13
C SER A 71 -0.33 9.70 -6.98
N ILE A 72 -0.18 9.25 -5.74
CA ILE A 72 -0.02 10.12 -4.56
C ILE A 72 1.20 11.03 -4.75
N LEU A 73 2.30 10.48 -5.25
CA LEU A 73 3.53 11.22 -5.52
C LEU A 73 3.57 11.90 -6.90
N ARG A 74 2.52 11.76 -7.72
CA ARG A 74 2.49 12.25 -9.11
C ARG A 74 3.68 11.74 -9.94
N LEU A 75 4.05 10.47 -9.73
CA LEU A 75 5.13 9.78 -10.45
C LEU A 75 4.61 8.83 -11.54
N VAL A 76 3.33 8.87 -11.84
CA VAL A 76 2.77 8.13 -12.98
C VAL A 76 3.31 8.73 -14.27
N ALA A 77 3.98 7.90 -15.07
CA ALA A 77 4.56 8.34 -16.36
C ALA A 77 3.48 8.81 -17.33
N GLU A 78 3.54 10.05 -17.77
CA GLU A 78 2.61 10.66 -18.73
C GLU A 78 3.38 11.08 -20.00
N PRO A 79 3.05 10.49 -21.19
CA PRO A 79 2.16 9.36 -21.44
C PRO A 79 2.78 8.01 -21.05
N PRO A 80 2.04 6.88 -20.96
CA PRO A 80 0.61 6.69 -21.28
C PRO A 80 -0.34 6.86 -20.11
N GLY A 81 0.16 7.02 -18.86
CA GLY A 81 -0.65 7.16 -17.65
C GLY A 81 -1.16 8.57 -17.45
N ARG A 82 -2.32 8.72 -16.78
CA ARG A 82 -2.86 10.01 -16.39
C ARG A 82 -3.78 9.90 -15.18
N ILE A 83 -3.67 10.83 -14.23
CA ILE A 83 -4.66 11.02 -13.18
C ILE A 83 -5.82 11.80 -13.80
N VAL A 84 -6.98 11.16 -13.94
CA VAL A 84 -8.14 11.72 -14.65
C VAL A 84 -9.23 12.24 -13.71
N GLY A 85 -9.12 11.95 -12.41
CA GLY A 85 -10.11 12.42 -11.42
C GLY A 85 -9.71 12.12 -9.98
N GLY A 86 -10.48 12.69 -9.06
CA GLY A 86 -10.26 12.59 -7.62
C GLY A 86 -9.44 13.73 -7.05
N THR A 87 -9.18 13.65 -5.75
CA THR A 87 -8.29 14.57 -5.02
C THR A 87 -7.33 13.79 -4.14
N ILE A 88 -6.14 14.36 -3.93
CA ILE A 88 -5.10 13.82 -3.05
C ILE A 88 -4.66 14.95 -2.13
N ARG A 89 -5.11 14.94 -0.88
CA ARG A 89 -4.71 15.95 0.11
C ARG A 89 -3.67 15.39 1.07
N PHE A 90 -2.59 16.11 1.19
CA PHE A 90 -1.55 15.86 2.17
C PHE A 90 -1.47 17.06 3.12
N ALA A 91 -1.64 16.80 4.42
CA ALA A 91 -1.72 17.85 5.45
C ALA A 91 -2.67 19.01 5.07
N GLY A 92 -3.81 18.67 4.44
CA GLY A 92 -4.84 19.62 3.99
C GLY A 92 -4.62 20.23 2.60
N THR A 93 -3.42 20.12 2.02
CA THR A 93 -3.09 20.67 0.68
C THR A 93 -3.37 19.64 -0.41
N ASN A 94 -4.11 20.00 -1.47
CA ASN A 94 -4.32 19.11 -2.60
C ASN A 94 -3.07 19.06 -3.48
N LEU A 95 -2.43 17.90 -3.52
CA LEU A 95 -1.19 17.69 -4.27
C LEU A 95 -1.36 17.84 -5.79
N LEU A 96 -2.58 17.63 -6.30
CA LEU A 96 -2.85 17.71 -7.74
C LEU A 96 -2.85 19.15 -8.25
N ASP A 97 -3.02 20.13 -7.36
CA ASP A 97 -3.06 21.56 -7.72
C ASP A 97 -1.67 22.23 -7.62
N LEU A 98 -0.67 21.52 -7.08
CA LEU A 98 0.67 22.05 -6.89
C LEU A 98 1.46 22.11 -8.19
N THR A 99 2.40 23.06 -8.27
CA THR A 99 3.40 23.10 -9.35
C THR A 99 4.39 21.94 -9.19
N GLU A 100 5.15 21.63 -10.25
CA GLU A 100 6.18 20.57 -10.14
C GLU A 100 7.28 20.94 -9.12
N GLY A 101 7.68 22.23 -9.08
CA GLY A 101 8.64 22.72 -8.09
C GLY A 101 8.17 22.55 -6.65
N ASP A 102 6.86 22.77 -6.37
CA ASP A 102 6.30 22.54 -5.05
C ASP A 102 6.31 21.03 -4.71
N MET A 103 6.01 20.17 -5.70
CA MET A 103 6.07 18.71 -5.54
C MET A 103 7.49 18.19 -5.31
N GLU A 104 8.51 18.79 -5.94
CA GLU A 104 9.92 18.47 -5.67
C GLU A 104 10.27 18.73 -4.19
N GLY A 105 9.72 19.80 -3.60
CA GLY A 105 9.89 20.11 -2.18
C GLY A 105 9.23 19.11 -1.23
N ILE A 106 8.19 18.38 -1.69
CA ILE A 106 7.45 17.39 -0.91
C ILE A 106 8.05 15.99 -1.05
N ARG A 107 8.40 15.59 -2.28
CA ARG A 107 8.96 14.26 -2.57
C ARG A 107 10.31 14.08 -1.90
N GLY A 108 10.47 13.01 -1.11
CA GLY A 108 11.68 12.70 -0.35
C GLY A 108 11.87 13.52 0.92
N ASN A 109 11.09 14.57 1.13
CA ASN A 109 11.10 15.39 2.34
C ASN A 109 9.90 15.07 3.24
N ASP A 110 8.70 15.48 2.83
CA ASP A 110 7.47 15.26 3.60
C ASP A 110 6.80 13.92 3.29
N ILE A 111 6.85 13.47 2.03
CA ILE A 111 6.38 12.16 1.57
C ILE A 111 7.54 11.42 0.92
N SER A 112 7.88 10.26 1.45
CA SER A 112 8.91 9.39 0.90
C SER A 112 8.34 8.06 0.44
N MET A 113 9.06 7.38 -0.46
CA MET A 113 8.65 6.07 -0.98
C MET A 113 9.83 5.08 -0.99
N ILE A 114 9.54 3.86 -0.54
CA ILE A 114 10.37 2.68 -0.76
C ILE A 114 9.76 1.94 -1.94
N PHE A 115 10.52 1.81 -3.04
CA PHE A 115 10.09 1.14 -4.26
C PHE A 115 10.29 -0.37 -4.16
N GLN A 116 9.52 -1.12 -4.95
CA GLN A 116 9.46 -2.58 -4.94
C GLN A 116 10.82 -3.26 -5.20
N GLU A 117 11.69 -2.66 -6.03
CA GLU A 117 12.96 -3.29 -6.41
C GLU A 117 14.18 -2.53 -5.88
N PRO A 118 14.91 -3.06 -4.87
CA PRO A 118 16.12 -2.44 -4.35
C PRO A 118 17.26 -2.32 -5.37
N MET A 119 17.28 -3.23 -6.34
CA MET A 119 18.36 -3.29 -7.33
C MET A 119 18.31 -2.16 -8.35
N THR A 120 17.11 -1.66 -8.64
CA THR A 120 16.90 -0.58 -9.61
C THR A 120 16.80 0.79 -8.96
N SER A 121 16.55 0.85 -7.65
CA SER A 121 16.36 2.09 -6.89
C SER A 121 17.67 2.74 -6.45
N LEU A 122 18.75 1.96 -6.26
CA LEU A 122 20.07 2.49 -5.92
C LEU A 122 20.92 2.71 -7.18
N ASN A 123 21.48 3.91 -7.33
CA ASN A 123 22.41 4.20 -8.42
C ASN A 123 23.74 3.40 -8.23
N PRO A 124 24.07 2.46 -9.13
CA PRO A 124 25.26 1.61 -8.98
C PRO A 124 26.57 2.35 -9.10
N LEU A 125 26.57 3.58 -9.66
CA LEU A 125 27.77 4.40 -9.88
C LEU A 125 28.05 5.39 -8.75
N MET A 126 27.20 5.41 -7.71
CA MET A 126 27.35 6.29 -6.55
C MET A 126 27.48 5.46 -5.27
N THR A 127 28.31 5.96 -4.33
CA THR A 127 28.39 5.36 -3.00
C THR A 127 27.09 5.57 -2.23
N VAL A 128 26.75 4.67 -1.32
CA VAL A 128 25.47 4.73 -0.58
C VAL A 128 25.38 5.98 0.30
N GLY A 129 26.46 6.39 0.96
CA GLY A 129 26.48 7.60 1.75
C GLY A 129 26.23 8.85 0.89
N ARG A 130 26.77 8.89 -0.34
CA ARG A 130 26.50 10.00 -1.26
C ARG A 130 25.03 10.08 -1.68
N GLN A 131 24.40 8.93 -1.93
CA GLN A 131 22.98 8.91 -2.32
C GLN A 131 22.08 9.40 -1.16
N ILE A 132 22.35 8.98 0.09
CA ILE A 132 21.62 9.46 1.26
C ILE A 132 21.89 10.94 1.49
N SER A 133 23.16 11.37 1.43
CA SER A 133 23.56 12.77 1.70
C SER A 133 23.03 13.74 0.65
N GLU A 134 22.78 13.31 -0.57
CA GLU A 134 22.19 14.14 -1.63
C GLU A 134 20.77 14.59 -1.26
N ALA A 135 19.92 13.67 -0.80
CA ALA A 135 18.56 14.01 -0.34
C ALA A 135 18.60 14.94 0.89
N ILE A 136 19.48 14.66 1.85
CA ILE A 136 19.66 15.50 3.04
C ILE A 136 20.12 16.92 2.65
N ALA A 137 21.13 17.05 1.79
CA ALA A 137 21.64 18.34 1.35
C ALA A 137 20.59 19.16 0.61
N LEU A 138 19.81 18.49 -0.28
CA LEU A 138 18.77 19.14 -1.07
C LEU A 138 17.65 19.70 -0.19
N HIS A 139 17.12 18.90 0.74
CA HIS A 139 15.92 19.25 1.50
C HIS A 139 16.20 19.96 2.83
N ARG A 140 17.38 19.75 3.43
CA ARG A 140 17.76 20.37 4.71
C ARG A 140 18.70 21.56 4.55
N GLY A 141 19.18 21.85 3.33
CA GLY A 141 20.10 22.97 3.08
C GLY A 141 21.45 22.83 3.76
N LEU A 142 21.88 21.60 4.08
CA LEU A 142 23.13 21.33 4.77
C LEU A 142 24.31 21.36 3.81
N SER A 143 25.52 21.67 4.39
CA SER A 143 26.75 21.51 3.62
C SER A 143 26.96 20.03 3.23
N ARG A 144 27.73 19.79 2.16
CA ARG A 144 28.05 18.41 1.73
C ARG A 144 28.70 17.57 2.84
N ARG A 145 29.50 18.18 3.71
CA ARG A 145 30.16 17.51 4.81
C ARG A 145 29.12 17.12 5.88
N ASP A 146 28.32 18.06 6.34
CA ASP A 146 27.31 17.81 7.38
C ASP A 146 26.25 16.80 6.90
N ALA A 147 25.85 16.87 5.61
CA ALA A 147 24.96 15.89 5.00
C ALA A 147 25.57 14.48 4.94
N MET A 148 26.89 14.38 4.69
CA MET A 148 27.60 13.10 4.73
C MET A 148 27.66 12.54 6.15
N ASP A 149 27.96 13.37 7.14
CA ASP A 149 27.97 12.95 8.55
C ASP A 149 26.58 12.48 9.00
N GLN A 150 25.50 13.17 8.59
CA GLN A 150 24.13 12.70 8.81
C GLN A 150 23.82 11.40 8.06
N SER A 151 24.36 11.20 6.87
CA SER A 151 24.13 9.95 6.13
C SER A 151 24.72 8.73 6.86
N VAL A 152 25.87 8.89 7.52
CA VAL A 152 26.47 7.87 8.38
C VAL A 152 25.57 7.57 9.58
N GLU A 153 24.99 8.62 10.21
CA GLU A 153 24.05 8.44 11.30
C GLU A 153 22.77 7.70 10.86
N MET A 154 22.25 8.00 9.66
CA MET A 154 21.12 7.27 9.10
C MET A 154 21.45 5.80 8.84
N LEU A 155 22.65 5.49 8.33
CA LEU A 155 23.11 4.09 8.18
C LEU A 155 23.20 3.37 9.53
N ARG A 156 23.60 4.07 10.61
CA ARG A 156 23.61 3.52 11.96
C ARG A 156 22.20 3.21 12.46
N ARG A 157 21.26 4.12 12.26
CA ARG A 157 19.84 3.95 12.65
C ARG A 157 19.17 2.75 11.98
N VAL A 158 19.53 2.46 10.74
CA VAL A 158 19.03 1.28 10.03
C VAL A 158 19.88 0.02 10.27
N HIS A 159 20.70 0.03 11.31
CA HIS A 159 21.52 -1.10 11.76
C HIS A 159 22.48 -1.66 10.68
N ILE A 160 23.07 -0.78 9.86
CA ILE A 160 24.17 -1.15 8.97
C ILE A 160 25.47 -1.26 9.80
N PRO A 161 26.15 -2.42 9.76
CA PRO A 161 27.42 -2.59 10.48
C PRO A 161 28.52 -1.74 9.83
N GLU A 162 29.43 -1.18 10.64
CA GLU A 162 30.53 -0.30 10.18
C GLU A 162 30.05 0.86 9.30
N PRO A 163 29.09 1.70 9.77
CA PRO A 163 28.38 2.66 8.90
C PRO A 163 29.34 3.67 8.25
N GLU A 164 30.41 4.10 8.92
CA GLU A 164 31.44 4.99 8.38
C GLU A 164 32.12 4.37 7.14
N ARG A 165 32.48 3.10 7.22
CA ARG A 165 33.09 2.38 6.10
C ARG A 165 32.08 2.12 4.98
N ARG A 166 30.86 1.70 5.36
CA ARG A 166 29.79 1.37 4.40
C ARG A 166 29.25 2.58 3.66
N ALA A 167 29.30 3.79 4.22
CA ALA A 167 28.94 5.01 3.52
C ALA A 167 29.75 5.20 2.22
N HIS A 168 30.99 4.70 2.18
CA HIS A 168 31.87 4.76 1.01
C HIS A 168 31.73 3.54 0.08
N ALA A 169 30.91 2.55 0.44
CA ALA A 169 30.68 1.37 -0.39
C ALA A 169 29.67 1.69 -1.52
N TYR A 170 29.80 0.97 -2.62
CA TYR A 170 28.86 0.97 -3.72
C TYR A 170 27.77 -0.08 -3.48
N PRO A 171 26.56 0.07 -4.07
CA PRO A 171 25.46 -0.88 -3.88
C PRO A 171 25.83 -2.35 -4.16
N HIS A 172 26.63 -2.61 -5.18
CA HIS A 172 27.05 -3.97 -5.53
C HIS A 172 27.96 -4.63 -4.49
N GLN A 173 28.52 -3.86 -3.56
CA GLN A 173 29.38 -4.37 -2.44
C GLN A 173 28.56 -4.71 -1.19
N LEU A 174 27.23 -4.57 -1.24
CA LEU A 174 26.31 -4.81 -0.14
C LEU A 174 25.44 -6.04 -0.42
N SER A 175 25.05 -6.76 0.65
CA SER A 175 24.05 -7.83 0.55
C SER A 175 22.66 -7.27 0.22
N GLY A 176 21.72 -8.13 -0.20
CA GLY A 176 20.33 -7.71 -0.48
C GLY A 176 19.68 -6.99 0.69
N GLY A 177 19.74 -7.57 1.89
CA GLY A 177 19.19 -6.95 3.10
C GLY A 177 19.87 -5.62 3.47
N MET A 178 21.20 -5.49 3.23
CA MET A 178 21.89 -4.21 3.44
C MET A 178 21.44 -3.15 2.43
N ARG A 179 21.21 -3.51 1.16
CA ARG A 179 20.68 -2.57 0.16
C ARG A 179 19.29 -2.11 0.54
N GLN A 180 18.44 -3.00 1.03
CA GLN A 180 17.11 -2.66 1.53
C GLN A 180 17.19 -1.67 2.68
N ARG A 181 18.06 -1.90 3.67
CA ARG A 181 18.29 -0.97 4.78
C ARG A 181 18.80 0.39 4.32
N VAL A 182 19.66 0.43 3.31
CA VAL A 182 20.11 1.69 2.68
C VAL A 182 18.96 2.44 2.03
N MET A 183 18.05 1.76 1.31
CA MET A 183 16.87 2.40 0.73
C MET A 183 15.94 2.97 1.82
N ILE A 184 15.75 2.22 2.90
CA ILE A 184 14.98 2.73 4.06
C ILE A 184 15.67 3.96 4.64
N ALA A 185 17.01 3.93 4.83
CA ALA A 185 17.77 5.09 5.30
C ALA A 185 17.59 6.31 4.40
N MET A 186 17.61 6.13 3.08
CA MET A 186 17.31 7.20 2.12
C MET A 186 15.90 7.74 2.30
N ALA A 187 14.91 6.87 2.35
CA ALA A 187 13.51 7.24 2.46
C ALA A 187 13.20 8.01 3.74
N VAL A 188 13.83 7.66 4.88
CA VAL A 188 13.58 8.33 6.17
C VAL A 188 14.58 9.43 6.50
N SER A 189 15.56 9.72 5.63
CA SER A 189 16.66 10.66 5.89
C SER A 189 16.20 12.09 6.19
N CYS A 190 15.05 12.48 5.64
CA CYS A 190 14.43 13.78 5.88
C CYS A 190 13.28 13.73 6.90
N ASN A 191 13.14 12.66 7.70
CA ASN A 191 12.06 12.45 8.67
C ASN A 191 10.67 12.75 8.07
N PRO A 192 10.24 11.98 7.06
CA PRO A 192 8.99 12.24 6.36
C PRO A 192 7.78 12.04 7.28
N LYS A 193 6.71 12.81 7.04
CA LYS A 193 5.42 12.62 7.74
C LYS A 193 4.66 11.40 7.21
N LEU A 194 4.93 11.02 5.94
CA LEU A 194 4.33 9.85 5.28
C LEU A 194 5.39 9.04 4.56
N LEU A 195 5.44 7.75 4.87
CA LEU A 195 6.26 6.77 4.16
C LEU A 195 5.36 5.80 3.38
N ILE A 196 5.51 5.73 2.08
CA ILE A 196 4.85 4.74 1.23
C ILE A 196 5.84 3.61 0.99
N ALA A 197 5.54 2.41 1.46
CA ALA A 197 6.38 1.23 1.30
C ALA A 197 5.70 0.25 0.34
N ASP A 198 6.17 0.22 -0.91
CA ASP A 198 5.62 -0.66 -1.96
C ASP A 198 6.40 -1.96 -2.01
N GLU A 199 5.81 -3.01 -1.45
CA GLU A 199 6.40 -4.35 -1.31
C GLU A 199 7.84 -4.34 -0.74
N PRO A 200 8.07 -3.73 0.43
CA PRO A 200 9.41 -3.43 0.93
C PRO A 200 10.25 -4.66 1.27
N THR A 201 9.67 -5.84 1.28
CA THR A 201 10.32 -7.11 1.66
C THR A 201 10.34 -8.15 0.54
N THR A 202 9.88 -7.80 -0.66
CA THR A 202 9.89 -8.70 -1.83
C THR A 202 11.32 -9.15 -2.15
N ALA A 203 11.49 -10.45 -2.46
CA ALA A 203 12.75 -11.12 -2.76
C ALA A 203 13.77 -11.19 -1.60
N LEU A 204 13.33 -10.98 -0.34
CA LEU A 204 14.13 -11.22 0.85
C LEU A 204 13.76 -12.56 1.50
N ASP A 205 14.71 -13.17 2.21
CA ASP A 205 14.40 -14.31 3.06
C ASP A 205 13.56 -13.90 4.28
N VAL A 206 12.82 -14.86 4.85
CA VAL A 206 11.85 -14.61 5.93
C VAL A 206 12.49 -13.91 7.15
N THR A 207 13.74 -14.25 7.46
CA THR A 207 14.46 -13.67 8.61
C THR A 207 14.76 -12.18 8.36
N ILE A 208 15.28 -11.86 7.18
CA ILE A 208 15.57 -10.46 6.80
C ILE A 208 14.27 -9.67 6.65
N GLN A 209 13.21 -10.29 6.11
CA GLN A 209 11.88 -9.67 6.03
C GLN A 209 11.38 -9.22 7.41
N ALA A 210 11.40 -10.09 8.42
CA ALA A 210 11.02 -9.75 9.78
C ALA A 210 11.84 -8.57 10.33
N GLN A 211 13.17 -8.62 10.16
CA GLN A 211 14.06 -7.54 10.60
C GLN A 211 13.79 -6.19 9.90
N ILE A 212 13.37 -6.20 8.65
CA ILE A 212 13.01 -4.96 7.93
C ILE A 212 11.71 -4.39 8.46
N LEU A 213 10.71 -5.23 8.74
CA LEU A 213 9.43 -4.79 9.30
C LEU A 213 9.59 -4.26 10.73
N ASP A 214 10.39 -4.91 11.56
CA ASP A 214 10.72 -4.42 12.90
C ASP A 214 11.44 -3.06 12.84
N LEU A 215 12.40 -2.91 11.92
CA LEU A 215 13.06 -1.62 11.68
C LEU A 215 12.06 -0.53 11.26
N MET A 216 11.12 -0.84 10.36
CA MET A 216 10.10 0.13 9.94
C MET A 216 9.21 0.56 11.11
N ARG A 217 8.83 -0.39 11.99
CA ARG A 217 8.06 -0.10 13.21
C ARG A 217 8.83 0.79 14.18
N GLU A 218 10.11 0.46 14.43
CA GLU A 218 11.00 1.28 15.28
C GLU A 218 11.12 2.71 14.75
N LEU A 219 11.29 2.88 13.44
CA LEU A 219 11.36 4.19 12.81
C LEU A 219 10.02 4.94 12.86
N GLN A 220 8.89 4.25 12.69
CA GLN A 220 7.55 4.82 12.85
C GLN A 220 7.35 5.37 14.27
N GLU A 221 7.64 4.58 15.29
CA GLU A 221 7.49 4.96 16.68
C GLU A 221 8.41 6.14 17.06
N THR A 222 9.65 6.12 16.55
CA THR A 222 10.65 7.16 16.86
C THR A 222 10.38 8.48 16.16
N LEU A 223 9.91 8.44 14.90
CA LEU A 223 9.72 9.61 14.04
C LEU A 223 8.27 10.10 13.99
N GLY A 224 7.31 9.30 14.44
CA GLY A 224 5.88 9.61 14.31
C GLY A 224 5.37 9.57 12.87
N THR A 225 6.10 8.92 11.96
CA THR A 225 5.79 8.83 10.53
C THR A 225 4.56 7.94 10.30
N ALA A 226 3.61 8.39 9.48
CA ALA A 226 2.54 7.53 8.98
C ALA A 226 3.05 6.60 7.88
N ILE A 227 2.54 5.36 7.80
CA ILE A 227 3.00 4.38 6.82
C ILE A 227 1.83 3.90 5.96
N VAL A 228 2.01 3.90 4.64
CA VAL A 228 1.19 3.13 3.69
C VAL A 228 1.99 1.89 3.30
N LEU A 229 1.60 0.73 3.83
CA LEU A 229 2.28 -0.54 3.59
C LEU A 229 1.55 -1.32 2.50
N ILE A 230 2.12 -1.36 1.31
CA ILE A 230 1.60 -2.12 0.17
C ILE A 230 2.26 -3.49 0.16
N THR A 231 1.46 -4.55 0.18
CA THR A 231 1.95 -5.93 0.09
C THR A 231 0.85 -6.86 -0.43
N HIS A 232 1.24 -8.02 -0.91
CA HIS A 232 0.33 -9.13 -1.20
C HIS A 232 0.31 -10.18 -0.07
N ASP A 233 1.16 -10.01 0.96
CA ASP A 233 1.25 -10.92 2.10
C ASP A 233 0.33 -10.45 3.24
N MET A 234 -0.75 -11.21 3.44
CA MET A 234 -1.72 -10.93 4.50
C MET A 234 -1.15 -11.15 5.90
N GLY A 235 -0.14 -12.01 6.07
CA GLY A 235 0.53 -12.23 7.35
C GLY A 235 1.27 -10.98 7.81
N ILE A 236 2.00 -10.33 6.90
CA ILE A 236 2.67 -9.06 7.18
C ILE A 236 1.67 -8.00 7.63
N VAL A 237 0.53 -7.92 6.95
CA VAL A 237 -0.51 -6.92 7.27
C VAL A 237 -1.15 -7.19 8.62
N ALA A 238 -1.39 -8.46 8.96
CA ALA A 238 -1.96 -8.84 10.26
C ALA A 238 -1.12 -8.34 11.45
N GLU A 239 0.21 -8.35 11.29
CA GLU A 239 1.16 -8.01 12.35
C GLU A 239 1.53 -6.53 12.39
N ASN A 240 1.41 -5.82 11.25
CA ASN A 240 2.01 -4.49 11.10
C ASN A 240 1.01 -3.37 10.75
N ALA A 241 -0.23 -3.68 10.37
CA ALA A 241 -1.20 -2.66 9.98
C ALA A 241 -2.25 -2.40 11.06
N ASP A 242 -2.62 -1.13 11.25
CA ASP A 242 -3.75 -0.73 12.11
C ASP A 242 -5.06 -0.93 11.37
N ARG A 243 -5.09 -0.52 10.11
CA ARG A 243 -6.24 -0.59 9.21
C ARG A 243 -5.82 -1.10 7.84
N VAL A 244 -6.72 -1.75 7.13
CA VAL A 244 -6.43 -2.41 5.86
C VAL A 244 -7.43 -2.02 4.79
N VAL A 245 -6.94 -1.67 3.62
CA VAL A 245 -7.70 -1.48 2.38
C VAL A 245 -7.41 -2.67 1.46
N VAL A 246 -8.46 -3.37 1.07
CA VAL A 246 -8.38 -4.48 0.10
C VAL A 246 -8.75 -3.95 -1.28
N MET A 247 -7.84 -4.10 -2.23
CA MET A 247 -8.03 -3.68 -3.63
C MET A 247 -8.23 -4.88 -4.55
N TYR A 248 -9.18 -4.76 -5.46
CA TYR A 248 -9.41 -5.72 -6.54
C TYR A 248 -9.74 -5.01 -7.84
N ALA A 249 -8.99 -5.33 -8.91
CA ALA A 249 -9.23 -4.80 -10.26
C ALA A 249 -9.40 -3.27 -10.31
N GLY A 250 -8.49 -2.52 -9.67
CA GLY A 250 -8.45 -1.05 -9.65
C GLY A 250 -9.37 -0.38 -8.63
N ARG A 251 -10.14 -1.13 -7.85
CA ARG A 251 -11.12 -0.58 -6.90
C ARG A 251 -10.92 -1.09 -5.49
N LYS A 252 -11.32 -0.28 -4.51
CA LYS A 252 -11.42 -0.71 -3.12
C LYS A 252 -12.67 -1.57 -2.95
N VAL A 253 -12.51 -2.79 -2.44
CA VAL A 253 -13.61 -3.74 -2.21
C VAL A 253 -13.94 -3.89 -0.74
N GLU A 254 -12.99 -3.66 0.14
CA GLU A 254 -13.18 -3.71 1.59
C GLU A 254 -12.19 -2.80 2.31
N GLU A 255 -12.59 -2.24 3.46
CA GLU A 255 -11.73 -1.51 4.38
C GLU A 255 -12.22 -1.76 5.81
N ALA A 256 -11.30 -2.16 6.69
CA ALA A 256 -11.59 -2.37 8.10
C ALA A 256 -10.34 -2.19 8.96
N SER A 257 -10.47 -2.23 10.30
CA SER A 257 -9.33 -2.47 11.17
C SER A 257 -8.67 -3.80 10.80
N ALA A 258 -7.36 -3.95 11.01
CA ALA A 258 -6.71 -5.22 10.73
C ALA A 258 -7.43 -6.35 11.47
N LYS A 259 -7.74 -6.17 12.75
CA LYS A 259 -8.46 -7.17 13.56
C LYS A 259 -9.79 -7.57 12.93
N ASP A 260 -10.65 -6.61 12.59
CA ASP A 260 -11.99 -6.91 12.04
C ASP A 260 -11.90 -7.59 10.68
N LEU A 261 -10.92 -7.19 9.84
CA LEU A 261 -10.71 -7.80 8.53
C LEU A 261 -10.35 -9.29 8.63
N PHE A 262 -9.50 -9.66 9.61
CA PHE A 262 -9.06 -11.04 9.81
C PHE A 262 -10.10 -11.89 10.53
N GLU A 263 -10.84 -11.32 11.48
CA GLU A 263 -11.86 -12.04 12.25
C GLU A 263 -13.19 -12.17 11.49
N CYS A 264 -13.59 -11.13 10.76
CA CYS A 264 -14.89 -11.02 10.11
C CYS A 264 -14.81 -10.38 8.72
N PRO A 265 -14.13 -11.01 7.72
CA PRO A 265 -14.09 -10.48 6.36
C PRO A 265 -15.50 -10.39 5.75
N GLY A 266 -15.82 -9.23 5.16
CA GLY A 266 -17.14 -8.95 4.58
C GLY A 266 -17.22 -9.18 3.06
N HIS A 267 -16.07 -9.21 2.37
CA HIS A 267 -16.02 -9.46 0.93
C HIS A 267 -15.56 -10.88 0.60
N PRO A 268 -16.20 -11.62 -0.31
CA PRO A 268 -15.79 -12.99 -0.67
C PRO A 268 -14.34 -13.08 -1.18
N TYR A 269 -13.83 -12.04 -1.81
CA TYR A 269 -12.43 -11.97 -2.24
C TYR A 269 -11.48 -11.92 -1.04
N THR A 270 -11.76 -11.09 -0.04
CA THR A 270 -10.97 -11.00 1.20
C THR A 270 -10.95 -12.34 1.93
N LYS A 271 -12.11 -13.00 2.02
CA LYS A 271 -12.22 -14.36 2.59
C LYS A 271 -11.37 -15.37 1.81
N GLY A 272 -11.31 -15.23 0.49
CA GLY A 272 -10.45 -16.03 -0.38
C GLY A 272 -8.96 -15.77 -0.14
N LEU A 273 -8.54 -14.51 0.00
CA LEU A 273 -7.15 -14.13 0.32
C LEU A 273 -6.72 -14.72 1.67
N LEU A 274 -7.54 -14.57 2.70
CA LEU A 274 -7.28 -15.12 4.04
C LEU A 274 -7.23 -16.65 4.03
N GLY A 275 -8.11 -17.30 3.27
CA GLY A 275 -8.12 -18.76 3.10
C GLY A 275 -6.91 -19.32 2.37
N SER A 276 -6.13 -18.48 1.69
CA SER A 276 -4.90 -18.87 1.00
C SER A 276 -3.66 -18.80 1.90
N ILE A 277 -3.78 -18.27 3.13
CA ILE A 277 -2.68 -18.24 4.11
C ILE A 277 -2.45 -19.66 4.63
N PRO A 278 -1.21 -20.18 4.60
CA PRO A 278 -0.90 -21.48 5.17
C PRO A 278 -1.14 -21.50 6.69
N ASN A 279 -2.08 -22.33 7.16
CA ASN A 279 -2.28 -22.52 8.60
C ASN A 279 -1.24 -23.51 9.12
N VAL A 280 -0.19 -23.02 9.75
CA VAL A 280 0.96 -23.79 10.25
C VAL A 280 0.54 -24.79 11.34
N GLU A 281 -0.48 -24.46 12.15
CA GLU A 281 -0.99 -25.36 13.21
C GLU A 281 -1.66 -26.62 12.65
N VAL A 282 -2.40 -26.48 11.53
CA VAL A 282 -3.03 -27.62 10.86
C VAL A 282 -2.00 -28.50 10.15
N ALA A 283 -0.93 -27.89 9.63
CA ALA A 283 0.15 -28.61 8.95
C ALA A 283 0.99 -29.46 9.92
N ALA A 284 1.17 -29.00 11.16
CA ALA A 284 1.96 -29.71 12.19
C ALA A 284 1.26 -30.98 12.74
N HIS A 285 -0.08 -31.04 12.71
CA HIS A 285 -0.86 -32.12 13.29
C HIS A 285 -1.36 -33.18 12.29
N THR A 286 -1.26 -32.92 10.98
CA THR A 286 -1.72 -33.86 9.94
C THR A 286 -0.57 -34.40 9.11
N ARG A 287 0.14 -35.42 9.64
CA ARG A 287 1.17 -36.16 8.90
C ARG A 287 0.63 -36.95 7.68
N THR A 288 -0.67 -37.00 7.44
CA THR A 288 -1.28 -37.92 6.47
C THR A 288 -2.18 -37.31 5.39
N ARG A 289 -2.49 -36.02 5.41
CA ARG A 289 -3.20 -35.36 4.30
C ARG A 289 -2.57 -33.97 4.06
N ARG A 290 -1.93 -33.79 2.90
CA ARG A 290 -1.63 -32.45 2.36
C ARG A 290 -2.96 -31.71 2.23
N ALA A 291 -3.30 -30.86 3.22
CA ALA A 291 -4.42 -29.94 3.08
C ALA A 291 -4.11 -29.06 1.87
N ARG A 292 -4.92 -29.17 0.82
CA ARG A 292 -4.80 -28.21 -0.31
C ARG A 292 -5.14 -26.84 0.24
N LEU A 293 -4.25 -25.86 0.00
CA LEU A 293 -4.55 -24.46 0.24
C LEU A 293 -5.80 -24.09 -0.58
N ASN A 294 -6.66 -23.27 0.00
CA ASN A 294 -7.81 -22.74 -0.72
C ASN A 294 -7.31 -21.70 -1.71
N GLU A 295 -7.24 -22.07 -2.97
CA GLU A 295 -6.83 -21.19 -4.07
C GLU A 295 -8.04 -20.41 -4.59
N ILE A 296 -7.88 -19.09 -4.80
CA ILE A 296 -8.90 -18.28 -5.47
C ILE A 296 -8.89 -18.65 -6.96
N LYS A 297 -9.93 -19.39 -7.39
CA LYS A 297 -10.02 -19.88 -8.78
C LYS A 297 -10.13 -18.76 -9.80
N GLY A 298 -9.56 -18.98 -10.99
CA GLY A 298 -9.62 -18.05 -12.12
C GLY A 298 -8.58 -16.93 -12.04
N MET A 299 -8.63 -16.01 -12.98
CA MET A 299 -7.70 -14.87 -13.10
C MET A 299 -8.41 -13.56 -12.86
N VAL A 300 -7.66 -12.54 -12.41
CA VAL A 300 -8.14 -11.15 -12.32
C VAL A 300 -8.57 -10.69 -13.72
N PRO A 301 -9.74 -10.07 -13.90
CA PRO A 301 -10.17 -9.56 -15.20
C PRO A 301 -9.21 -8.48 -15.69
N SER A 302 -9.02 -8.42 -17.02
CA SER A 302 -8.20 -7.36 -17.61
C SER A 302 -8.78 -5.99 -17.30
N LEU A 303 -7.92 -5.09 -16.79
CA LEU A 303 -8.31 -3.71 -16.48
C LEU A 303 -8.73 -2.88 -17.69
N SER A 304 -8.45 -3.38 -18.92
CA SER A 304 -8.94 -2.79 -20.17
C SER A 304 -10.34 -3.27 -20.57
N ASN A 305 -10.82 -4.38 -19.97
CA ASN A 305 -12.13 -4.97 -20.28
C ASN A 305 -12.80 -5.50 -19.00
N LEU A 306 -13.14 -4.58 -18.11
CA LEU A 306 -13.82 -4.90 -16.86
C LEU A 306 -15.29 -5.27 -17.09
N PRO A 307 -15.86 -6.24 -16.32
CA PRO A 307 -17.30 -6.51 -16.35
C PRO A 307 -18.09 -5.27 -15.94
N LYS A 308 -19.32 -5.12 -16.46
CA LYS A 308 -20.21 -4.01 -16.14
C LYS A 308 -20.62 -3.99 -14.66
N GLY A 309 -20.81 -5.16 -14.05
CA GLY A 309 -21.16 -5.33 -12.64
C GLY A 309 -19.93 -5.47 -11.74
N CYS A 310 -20.09 -6.26 -10.68
CA CYS A 310 -19.02 -6.57 -9.75
C CYS A 310 -17.83 -7.22 -10.47
N THR A 311 -16.65 -6.63 -10.35
CA THR A 311 -15.44 -7.10 -11.03
C THR A 311 -14.99 -8.49 -10.55
N TYR A 312 -15.37 -8.87 -9.33
CA TYR A 312 -15.08 -10.19 -8.77
C TYR A 312 -16.13 -11.26 -9.13
N ALA A 313 -17.30 -10.88 -9.66
CA ALA A 313 -18.39 -11.82 -9.96
C ALA A 313 -17.97 -13.06 -10.78
N PRO A 314 -17.05 -13.00 -11.76
CA PRO A 314 -16.60 -14.18 -12.50
C PRO A 314 -15.89 -15.25 -11.66
N ARG A 315 -15.34 -14.85 -10.49
CA ARG A 315 -14.58 -15.73 -9.57
C ARG A 315 -15.34 -16.02 -8.27
N CYS A 316 -16.49 -15.36 -8.07
CA CYS A 316 -17.23 -15.38 -6.82
C CYS A 316 -18.21 -16.55 -6.79
N GLY A 317 -18.11 -17.40 -5.74
CA GLY A 317 -19.06 -18.49 -5.53
C GLY A 317 -20.47 -18.04 -5.11
N LEU A 318 -20.63 -16.75 -4.72
CA LEU A 318 -21.91 -16.14 -4.31
C LEU A 318 -22.49 -15.24 -5.41
N ALA A 319 -21.93 -15.25 -6.63
CA ALA A 319 -22.34 -14.32 -7.69
C ALA A 319 -23.80 -14.51 -8.10
N SER A 320 -24.60 -13.47 -7.94
CA SER A 320 -26.01 -13.37 -8.37
C SER A 320 -26.16 -12.60 -9.68
N GLU A 321 -27.40 -12.47 -10.19
CA GLU A 321 -27.70 -11.64 -11.35
C GLU A 321 -27.43 -10.15 -11.06
N GLU A 322 -27.71 -9.69 -9.85
CA GLU A 322 -27.42 -8.34 -9.40
C GLU A 322 -25.93 -8.01 -9.47
N CYS A 323 -25.07 -8.97 -9.03
CA CYS A 323 -23.63 -8.85 -9.17
C CYS A 323 -23.14 -8.70 -10.61
N ARG A 324 -23.87 -9.27 -11.57
CA ARG A 324 -23.54 -9.16 -12.99
C ARG A 324 -24.09 -7.88 -13.62
N ALA A 325 -25.23 -7.37 -13.11
CA ALA A 325 -25.92 -6.21 -13.64
C ALA A 325 -25.27 -4.90 -13.23
N SER A 326 -24.84 -4.77 -11.96
CA SER A 326 -24.31 -3.51 -11.39
C SER A 326 -23.17 -3.72 -10.42
N TYR A 327 -22.30 -2.69 -10.30
CA TYR A 327 -21.22 -2.71 -9.31
C TYR A 327 -21.79 -2.36 -7.93
N PRO A 328 -21.45 -3.12 -6.87
CA PRO A 328 -21.96 -2.83 -5.53
C PRO A 328 -21.37 -1.54 -4.97
N PRO A 329 -22.17 -0.70 -4.30
CA PRO A 329 -21.66 0.47 -3.59
C PRO A 329 -20.80 0.03 -2.41
N LEU A 330 -19.84 0.88 -2.02
CA LEU A 330 -19.08 0.70 -0.79
C LEU A 330 -19.96 1.17 0.38
N VAL A 331 -20.38 0.24 1.23
CA VAL A 331 -21.31 0.49 2.36
C VAL A 331 -20.63 0.16 3.67
N GLN A 332 -20.90 0.97 4.70
CA GLN A 332 -20.44 0.71 6.06
C GLN A 332 -21.42 -0.26 6.76
N TYR A 333 -20.96 -1.48 7.03
CA TYR A 333 -21.76 -2.51 7.71
C TYR A 333 -21.55 -2.53 9.22
N ARG A 334 -20.37 -2.09 9.68
CA ARG A 334 -20.01 -1.90 11.09
C ARG A 334 -19.18 -0.62 11.23
N PRO A 335 -19.07 -0.02 12.41
CA PRO A 335 -18.20 1.14 12.62
C PRO A 335 -16.78 0.86 12.09
N GLY A 336 -16.32 1.66 11.13
CA GLY A 336 -15.01 1.49 10.50
C GLY A 336 -14.86 0.32 9.53
N HIS A 337 -15.91 -0.48 9.27
CA HIS A 337 -15.88 -1.61 8.35
C HIS A 337 -16.74 -1.37 7.12
N TRP A 338 -16.11 -1.16 5.98
CA TRP A 338 -16.71 -0.83 4.70
C TRP A 338 -16.53 -1.96 3.70
N VAL A 339 -17.60 -2.36 3.01
CA VAL A 339 -17.58 -3.48 2.06
C VAL A 339 -18.35 -3.12 0.79
N ALA A 340 -17.77 -3.40 -0.37
CA ALA A 340 -18.42 -3.27 -1.67
C ALA A 340 -18.89 -4.65 -2.18
N CYS A 341 -19.95 -5.18 -1.57
CA CYS A 341 -20.52 -6.48 -1.94
C CYS A 341 -22.03 -6.50 -1.71
N TRP A 342 -22.81 -6.99 -2.69
CA TRP A 342 -24.25 -7.18 -2.57
C TRP A 342 -24.64 -8.23 -1.52
N HIS A 343 -23.72 -9.16 -1.23
CA HIS A 343 -23.91 -10.27 -0.28
C HIS A 343 -23.09 -10.11 1.00
N ALA A 344 -22.69 -8.88 1.35
CA ALA A 344 -21.81 -8.64 2.50
C ALA A 344 -22.37 -9.17 3.81
N GLU A 345 -23.68 -8.99 4.07
CA GLU A 345 -24.34 -9.51 5.29
C GLU A 345 -24.21 -11.04 5.40
N GLN A 346 -24.48 -11.75 4.31
CA GLN A 346 -24.34 -13.22 4.25
C GLN A 346 -22.89 -13.67 4.51
N VAL A 347 -21.90 -12.90 4.03
CA VAL A 347 -20.48 -13.20 4.21
C VAL A 347 -20.06 -12.96 5.66
N LEU A 348 -20.52 -11.85 6.26
CA LEU A 348 -20.24 -11.46 7.64
C LEU A 348 -20.89 -12.42 8.66
N GLU A 349 -22.11 -12.93 8.37
CA GLU A 349 -22.83 -13.87 9.24
C GLU A 349 -22.31 -15.31 9.10
N GLY A 350 -21.84 -15.69 7.92
CA GLY A 350 -21.30 -17.03 7.65
C GLY A 350 -19.87 -17.27 8.16
N GLY A 351 -19.30 -16.33 8.88
CA GLY A 351 -17.96 -16.41 9.49
C GLY A 351 -17.93 -17.00 10.92
N LYS A 352 -19.06 -17.58 11.41
CA LYS A 352 -19.15 -18.28 12.69
C LYS A 352 -18.92 -19.76 12.52
#